data_7cce560fe2b4e708e084150756ea9bef
#
_entry.id   7cce560fe2b4e708e084150756ea9bef
#
_cell.length_a   1.000
_cell.length_b   1.000
_cell.length_c   1.000
_cell.angle_alpha   90.00
_cell.angle_beta   90.00
_cell.angle_gamma   90.00
#
_symmetry.space_group_name_H-M   'P 1'
#
loop_
_entity.id
_entity.type
_entity.pdbx_description
1 polymer ?
#
loop_
_entity_poly.entity_id
_entity_poly.type
_entity_poly.pdbx_seq_one_letter_code
_entity_poly.pdbx_strand_id
1 'polypeptide(L)'
;MKFYNREKERELLKKIIEGKRTRVVIVKGLRRIGKTRTILEVLKNRYAYIFVPKDKSTSIFLEEMSEDLKIPLFRRLRDFLVYLFDKYEFVFFDEFQNFYYMDKSIYSDFQKLIDKFKRENKNICIFFAGSSYSLINKIFAEYSKALYGRRDIEITLDELSVKNIFEILRDLRINKIEEKVMIYSMFGGIPKFYEIIESVSFKSFDEIIKLLFENNFKILLDEGNTILKSEFGGEYKTYYTILEAISFGKTKLNEIGSVFDNNINAANRYLTILRKDYNLVARVEPLIKGKQKEGIYAIKNIFFIFWFRFIKRCESLYEQRRIKEIIEIFKNNFNTYVGEIFERICYELILDGYVKLPFSFTKIGKQWGKIPNKPKGENTYEIDLV
;
A
#
# COMPACT_ATOMS: atom_id res chain seq x y z
N MET A 1 -0.31 -0.24 19.83
CA MET A 1 -0.07 1.11 19.26
C MET A 1 -1.37 1.90 19.24
N LYS A 2 -1.39 3.18 19.66
CA LYS A 2 -2.56 4.06 19.51
C LYS A 2 -2.87 4.27 18.01
N PHE A 3 -4.04 4.82 17.69
CA PHE A 3 -4.42 5.14 16.31
C PHE A 3 -3.80 6.49 15.94
N TYR A 4 -3.01 6.52 14.87
CA TYR A 4 -2.36 7.72 14.36
C TYR A 4 -2.92 8.11 13.02
N ASN A 5 -3.10 9.43 12.79
CA ASN A 5 -3.55 10.00 11.53
C ASN A 5 -4.93 9.48 11.08
N ARG A 6 -5.25 9.64 9.81
CA ARG A 6 -6.52 9.24 9.17
C ARG A 6 -7.71 10.12 9.60
N GLU A 7 -7.44 11.34 10.07
CA GLU A 7 -8.51 12.26 10.49
C GLU A 7 -9.49 12.51 9.35
N LYS A 8 -8.97 12.79 8.14
CA LYS A 8 -9.80 13.05 6.94
C LYS A 8 -10.67 11.85 6.57
N GLU A 9 -10.06 10.67 6.52
CA GLU A 9 -10.78 9.43 6.20
C GLU A 9 -11.82 9.09 7.28
N ARG A 10 -11.45 9.26 8.56
CA ARG A 10 -12.37 9.03 9.68
C ARG A 10 -13.55 10.01 9.69
N GLU A 11 -13.31 11.28 9.46
CA GLU A 11 -14.39 12.29 9.36
C GLU A 11 -15.32 11.98 8.19
N LEU A 12 -14.76 11.60 7.03
CA LEU A 12 -15.55 11.17 5.89
C LEU A 12 -16.40 9.95 6.22
N LEU A 13 -15.80 8.92 6.82
CA LEU A 13 -16.50 7.70 7.24
C LEU A 13 -17.60 8.00 8.26
N LYS A 14 -17.37 8.88 9.24
CA LYS A 14 -18.40 9.31 10.21
C LYS A 14 -19.60 9.98 9.52
N LYS A 15 -19.35 10.93 8.62
CA LYS A 15 -20.41 11.59 7.84
C LYS A 15 -21.24 10.61 7.01
N ILE A 16 -20.59 9.56 6.49
CA ILE A 16 -21.25 8.50 5.73
C ILE A 16 -22.21 7.70 6.63
N ILE A 17 -21.74 7.30 7.81
CA ILE A 17 -22.48 6.51 8.80
C ILE A 17 -23.70 7.29 9.30
N GLU A 18 -23.57 8.60 9.52
CA GLU A 18 -24.65 9.47 9.99
C GLU A 18 -25.74 9.69 8.93
N GLY A 19 -25.45 9.42 7.67
CA GLY A 19 -26.29 9.81 6.53
C GLY A 19 -27.55 9.00 6.26
N LYS A 20 -27.95 8.04 7.12
CA LYS A 20 -29.20 7.25 7.10
C LYS A 20 -29.75 6.90 5.70
N ARG A 21 -28.90 6.37 4.81
CA ARG A 21 -29.29 5.89 3.46
C ARG A 21 -28.41 4.70 3.08
N THR A 22 -28.86 3.96 2.05
CA THR A 22 -28.01 2.94 1.45
C THR A 22 -26.73 3.55 0.89
N ARG A 23 -25.58 3.08 1.38
CA ARG A 23 -24.24 3.49 0.93
C ARG A 23 -23.34 2.27 0.70
N VAL A 24 -22.58 2.35 -0.36
CA VAL A 24 -21.52 1.38 -0.67
C VAL A 24 -20.18 2.11 -0.63
N VAL A 25 -19.36 1.74 0.33
CA VAL A 25 -18.06 2.34 0.60
C VAL A 25 -16.96 1.34 0.30
N ILE A 26 -16.02 1.74 -0.54
CA ILE A 26 -14.85 0.93 -0.86
C ILE A 26 -13.63 1.55 -0.18
N VAL A 27 -12.89 0.73 0.58
CA VAL A 27 -11.62 1.12 1.18
C VAL A 27 -10.51 0.24 0.62
N LYS A 28 -9.67 0.82 -0.21
CA LYS A 28 -8.54 0.11 -0.83
C LYS A 28 -7.19 0.68 -0.39
N GLY A 29 -6.17 -0.11 -0.46
CA GLY A 29 -4.81 0.26 -0.07
C GLY A 29 -3.93 -0.98 0.07
N LEU A 30 -2.63 -0.80 0.10
CA LEU A 30 -1.69 -1.90 0.25
C LEU A 30 -2.01 -2.76 1.49
N ARG A 31 -1.55 -3.99 1.46
CA ARG A 31 -1.61 -4.86 2.64
C ARG A 31 -0.89 -4.18 3.81
N ARG A 32 -1.43 -4.33 5.04
CA ARG A 32 -0.87 -3.78 6.29
C ARG A 32 -0.89 -2.26 6.46
N ILE A 33 -1.63 -1.54 5.60
CA ILE A 33 -1.78 -0.08 5.65
C ILE A 33 -2.79 0.40 6.71
N GLY A 34 -3.53 -0.54 7.34
CA GLY A 34 -4.49 -0.23 8.39
C GLY A 34 -5.95 -0.06 7.92
N LYS A 35 -6.36 -0.63 6.76
CA LYS A 35 -7.74 -0.55 6.25
C LYS A 35 -8.78 -0.99 7.27
N THR A 36 -8.67 -2.23 7.73
CA THR A 36 -9.57 -2.84 8.71
C THR A 36 -9.70 -1.98 9.96
N ARG A 37 -8.56 -1.56 10.54
CA ARG A 37 -8.52 -0.74 11.74
C ARG A 37 -9.19 0.62 11.53
N THR A 38 -8.98 1.26 10.37
CA THR A 38 -9.59 2.57 10.07
C THR A 38 -11.12 2.49 9.99
N ILE A 39 -11.67 1.41 9.41
CA ILE A 39 -13.11 1.20 9.35
C ILE A 39 -13.67 0.90 10.74
N LEU A 40 -13.07 -0.06 11.46
CA LEU A 40 -13.52 -0.48 12.80
C LEU A 40 -13.45 0.65 13.85
N GLU A 41 -12.49 1.58 13.71
CA GLU A 41 -12.38 2.76 14.58
C GLU A 41 -13.63 3.66 14.52
N VAL A 42 -14.37 3.61 13.41
CA VAL A 42 -15.59 4.42 13.21
C VAL A 42 -16.86 3.63 13.47
N LEU A 43 -16.84 2.32 13.24
CA LEU A 43 -17.98 1.40 13.45
C LEU A 43 -18.06 0.99 14.93
N LYS A 44 -18.58 1.85 15.78
CA LYS A 44 -18.57 1.61 17.25
C LYS A 44 -19.33 0.37 17.70
N ASN A 45 -20.59 0.21 17.28
CA ASN A 45 -21.48 -0.89 17.67
C ASN A 45 -22.48 -1.16 16.52
N ARG A 46 -23.12 -2.36 16.52
CA ARG A 46 -24.14 -2.80 15.56
C ARG A 46 -23.63 -3.00 14.12
N TYR A 47 -22.42 -3.54 13.99
CA TYR A 47 -21.92 -3.96 12.69
C TYR A 47 -21.70 -5.47 12.63
N ALA A 48 -21.79 -6.03 11.42
CA ALA A 48 -21.26 -7.35 11.13
C ALA A 48 -19.88 -7.18 10.44
N TYR A 49 -18.86 -7.83 10.99
CA TYR A 49 -17.54 -7.93 10.39
C TYR A 49 -17.38 -9.30 9.75
N ILE A 50 -17.08 -9.33 8.46
CA ILE A 50 -16.93 -10.55 7.68
C ILE A 50 -15.56 -10.53 7.01
N PHE A 51 -14.65 -11.34 7.50
CA PHE A 51 -13.38 -11.61 6.81
C PHE A 51 -13.61 -12.68 5.74
N VAL A 52 -13.24 -12.39 4.49
CA VAL A 52 -13.39 -13.32 3.37
C VAL A 52 -12.07 -14.04 3.10
N PRO A 53 -11.92 -15.30 3.50
CA PRO A 53 -10.72 -16.08 3.28
C PRO A 53 -10.55 -16.44 1.80
N LYS A 54 -9.30 -16.62 1.36
CA LYS A 54 -8.98 -16.97 -0.03
C LYS A 54 -9.19 -18.47 -0.33
N ASP A 55 -8.88 -19.31 0.66
CA ASP A 55 -8.65 -20.75 0.46
C ASP A 55 -9.73 -21.64 1.08
N LYS A 56 -10.94 -21.09 1.32
CA LYS A 56 -12.07 -21.82 1.87
C LYS A 56 -13.20 -22.02 0.87
N SER A 57 -13.88 -23.16 0.97
CA SER A 57 -15.14 -23.39 0.24
C SER A 57 -16.26 -22.55 0.83
N THR A 58 -17.30 -22.30 0.03
CA THR A 58 -18.49 -21.56 0.46
C THR A 58 -19.16 -22.19 1.70
N SER A 59 -19.23 -23.51 1.76
CA SER A 59 -19.86 -24.21 2.91
C SER A 59 -19.11 -23.97 4.23
N ILE A 60 -17.78 -24.15 4.22
CA ILE A 60 -16.93 -23.91 5.40
C ILE A 60 -16.98 -22.45 5.83
N PHE A 61 -16.94 -21.54 4.86
CA PHE A 61 -17.05 -20.11 5.14
C PHE A 61 -18.37 -19.74 5.83
N LEU A 62 -19.51 -20.29 5.33
CA LEU A 62 -20.82 -20.03 5.92
C LEU A 62 -20.96 -20.64 7.32
N GLU A 63 -20.40 -21.81 7.55
CA GLU A 63 -20.39 -22.46 8.86
C GLU A 63 -19.63 -21.62 9.89
N GLU A 64 -18.39 -21.25 9.59
CA GLU A 64 -17.57 -20.42 10.47
C GLU A 64 -18.20 -19.05 10.73
N MET A 65 -18.71 -18.36 9.70
CA MET A 65 -19.35 -17.06 9.88
C MET A 65 -20.65 -17.18 10.70
N SER A 66 -21.38 -18.29 10.57
CA SER A 66 -22.57 -18.52 11.39
C SER A 66 -22.21 -18.71 12.86
N GLU A 67 -21.13 -19.41 13.15
CA GLU A 67 -20.61 -19.60 14.51
C GLU A 67 -20.09 -18.26 15.09
N ASP A 68 -19.23 -17.56 14.37
CA ASP A 68 -18.60 -16.31 14.82
C ASP A 68 -19.62 -15.21 15.12
N LEU A 69 -20.64 -15.08 14.28
CA LEU A 69 -21.70 -14.08 14.44
C LEU A 69 -22.86 -14.56 15.30
N LYS A 70 -22.86 -15.84 15.75
CA LYS A 70 -23.94 -16.49 16.51
C LYS A 70 -25.30 -16.33 15.82
N ILE A 71 -25.35 -16.72 14.55
CA ILE A 71 -26.52 -16.64 13.68
C ILE A 71 -26.85 -18.03 13.10
N PRO A 72 -28.06 -18.24 12.53
CA PRO A 72 -28.41 -19.50 11.89
C PRO A 72 -27.41 -19.90 10.78
N LEU A 73 -27.25 -21.20 10.58
CA LEU A 73 -26.46 -21.78 9.52
C LEU A 73 -27.16 -21.57 8.15
N PHE A 74 -26.47 -21.06 7.17
CA PHE A 74 -26.96 -20.85 5.81
C PHE A 74 -26.31 -21.83 4.84
N ARG A 75 -27.09 -22.29 3.84
CA ARG A 75 -26.59 -23.15 2.74
C ARG A 75 -26.16 -22.36 1.52
N ARG A 76 -26.60 -21.11 1.36
CA ARG A 76 -26.30 -20.25 0.23
C ARG A 76 -25.83 -18.88 0.68
N LEU A 77 -24.81 -18.35 0.01
CA LEU A 77 -24.27 -17.01 0.26
C LEU A 77 -25.35 -15.93 0.17
N ARG A 78 -26.27 -16.04 -0.78
CA ARG A 78 -27.36 -15.08 -0.94
C ARG A 78 -28.25 -14.98 0.30
N ASP A 79 -28.63 -16.10 0.90
CA ASP A 79 -29.52 -16.14 2.06
C ASP A 79 -28.79 -15.57 3.31
N PHE A 80 -27.50 -15.88 3.44
CA PHE A 80 -26.62 -15.28 4.42
C PHE A 80 -26.54 -13.75 4.28
N LEU A 81 -26.33 -13.23 3.05
CA LEU A 81 -26.29 -11.79 2.80
C LEU A 81 -27.64 -11.12 3.14
N VAL A 82 -28.77 -11.71 2.75
CA VAL A 82 -30.10 -11.16 3.07
C VAL A 82 -30.25 -11.05 4.57
N TYR A 83 -29.91 -12.10 5.32
CA TYR A 83 -29.99 -12.08 6.77
C TYR A 83 -29.10 -11.02 7.41
N LEU A 84 -27.85 -10.90 6.96
CA LEU A 84 -26.93 -9.87 7.47
C LEU A 84 -27.48 -8.47 7.26
N PHE A 85 -27.94 -8.18 6.06
CA PHE A 85 -28.46 -6.87 5.70
C PHE A 85 -29.81 -6.53 6.34
N ASP A 86 -30.55 -7.54 6.82
CA ASP A 86 -31.78 -7.30 7.62
C ASP A 86 -31.46 -7.08 9.10
N LYS A 87 -30.41 -7.71 9.61
CA LYS A 87 -30.05 -7.66 11.04
C LYS A 87 -29.14 -6.46 11.39
N TYR A 88 -28.25 -6.05 10.47
CA TYR A 88 -27.22 -5.04 10.74
C TYR A 88 -27.35 -3.82 9.84
N GLU A 89 -27.21 -2.62 10.43
CA GLU A 89 -27.13 -1.36 9.67
C GLU A 89 -25.77 -1.18 8.96
N PHE A 90 -24.70 -1.75 9.53
CA PHE A 90 -23.34 -1.67 9.02
C PHE A 90 -22.83 -3.07 8.78
N VAL A 91 -22.42 -3.36 7.54
CA VAL A 91 -21.82 -4.65 7.19
C VAL A 91 -20.48 -4.40 6.53
N PHE A 92 -19.43 -4.98 7.10
CA PHE A 92 -18.06 -4.79 6.63
C PHE A 92 -17.46 -6.10 6.13
N PHE A 93 -17.23 -6.18 4.84
CA PHE A 93 -16.54 -7.29 4.19
C PHE A 93 -15.06 -6.93 4.01
N ASP A 94 -14.19 -7.60 4.74
CA ASP A 94 -12.74 -7.45 4.62
C ASP A 94 -12.16 -8.51 3.68
N GLU A 95 -11.13 -8.15 2.91
CA GLU A 95 -10.57 -8.94 1.81
C GLU A 95 -11.64 -9.39 0.79
N PHE A 96 -12.59 -8.47 0.49
CA PHE A 96 -13.76 -8.72 -0.36
C PHE A 96 -13.44 -9.33 -1.73
N GLN A 97 -12.30 -9.01 -2.30
CA GLN A 97 -11.85 -9.56 -3.57
C GLN A 97 -11.70 -11.09 -3.54
N ASN A 98 -11.57 -11.70 -2.36
CA ASN A 98 -11.39 -13.15 -2.23
C ASN A 98 -12.65 -13.95 -2.60
N PHE A 99 -13.83 -13.34 -2.63
CA PHE A 99 -15.01 -13.96 -3.22
C PHE A 99 -14.79 -14.35 -4.69
N TYR A 100 -13.86 -13.70 -5.38
CA TYR A 100 -13.50 -14.09 -6.75
C TYR A 100 -13.01 -15.54 -6.87
N TYR A 101 -12.38 -16.06 -5.81
CA TYR A 101 -11.86 -17.42 -5.75
C TYR A 101 -12.89 -18.42 -5.20
N MET A 102 -13.83 -17.95 -4.36
CA MET A 102 -14.84 -18.77 -3.72
C MET A 102 -16.07 -18.99 -4.59
N ASP A 103 -16.74 -17.91 -4.98
CA ASP A 103 -17.93 -17.92 -5.84
C ASP A 103 -18.13 -16.55 -6.50
N LYS A 104 -17.85 -16.47 -7.79
CA LYS A 104 -18.02 -15.23 -8.55
C LYS A 104 -19.47 -14.78 -8.71
N SER A 105 -20.44 -15.68 -8.57
CA SER A 105 -21.87 -15.36 -8.73
C SER A 105 -22.36 -14.41 -7.63
N ILE A 106 -21.68 -14.38 -6.48
CA ILE A 106 -21.98 -13.53 -5.33
C ILE A 106 -22.02 -12.03 -5.71
N TYR A 107 -21.19 -11.60 -6.67
CA TYR A 107 -21.18 -10.20 -7.11
C TYR A 107 -22.50 -9.78 -7.76
N SER A 108 -23.19 -10.71 -8.44
CA SER A 108 -24.52 -10.49 -8.99
C SER A 108 -25.58 -10.43 -7.88
N ASP A 109 -25.41 -11.20 -6.80
CA ASP A 109 -26.32 -11.13 -5.66
C ASP A 109 -26.14 -9.82 -4.90
N PHE A 110 -24.91 -9.37 -4.66
CA PHE A 110 -24.64 -8.03 -4.12
C PHE A 110 -25.26 -6.94 -4.99
N GLN A 111 -25.11 -7.02 -6.32
CA GLN A 111 -25.72 -6.06 -7.25
C GLN A 111 -27.23 -5.96 -7.03
N LYS A 112 -27.94 -7.10 -7.07
CA LYS A 112 -29.40 -7.17 -6.92
C LYS A 112 -29.86 -6.60 -5.56
N LEU A 113 -29.14 -6.94 -4.49
CA LEU A 113 -29.46 -6.48 -3.14
C LEU A 113 -29.22 -4.98 -2.98
N ILE A 114 -28.09 -4.46 -3.44
CA ILE A 114 -27.75 -3.03 -3.40
C ILE A 114 -28.81 -2.22 -4.21
N ASP A 115 -29.14 -2.65 -5.42
CA ASP A 115 -30.12 -1.98 -6.27
C ASP A 115 -31.52 -2.01 -5.63
N LYS A 116 -31.90 -3.11 -4.95
CA LYS A 116 -33.16 -3.21 -4.17
C LYS A 116 -33.13 -2.21 -3.01
N PHE A 117 -32.10 -2.19 -2.19
CA PHE A 117 -32.01 -1.31 -1.01
C PHE A 117 -32.02 0.17 -1.36
N LYS A 118 -31.36 0.54 -2.46
CA LYS A 118 -31.39 1.93 -2.96
C LYS A 118 -32.79 2.35 -3.40
N ARG A 119 -33.57 1.45 -4.02
CA ARG A 119 -34.97 1.74 -4.40
C ARG A 119 -35.89 1.83 -3.20
N GLU A 120 -35.67 1.01 -2.18
CA GLU A 120 -36.47 0.97 -0.95
C GLU A 120 -36.02 2.00 0.10
N ASN A 121 -35.02 2.82 -0.20
CA ASN A 121 -34.41 3.77 0.74
C ASN A 121 -34.01 3.12 2.08
N LYS A 122 -33.55 1.86 2.04
CA LYS A 122 -33.13 1.15 3.24
C LYS A 122 -31.91 1.84 3.87
N ASN A 123 -31.90 1.99 5.18
CA ASN A 123 -30.75 2.52 5.89
C ASN A 123 -29.72 1.41 6.12
N ILE A 124 -28.74 1.30 5.22
CA ILE A 124 -27.66 0.33 5.32
C ILE A 124 -26.37 0.87 4.72
N CYS A 125 -25.25 0.71 5.40
CA CYS A 125 -23.95 1.03 4.88
C CYS A 125 -23.10 -0.22 4.74
N ILE A 126 -22.66 -0.50 3.53
CA ILE A 126 -21.85 -1.68 3.19
C ILE A 126 -20.43 -1.21 2.92
N PHE A 127 -19.50 -1.73 3.70
CA PHE A 127 -18.05 -1.47 3.55
C PHE A 127 -17.40 -2.66 2.89
N PHE A 128 -16.64 -2.39 1.84
CA PHE A 128 -15.79 -3.36 1.18
C PHE A 128 -14.34 -2.92 1.32
N ALA A 129 -13.51 -3.72 1.98
CA ALA A 129 -12.07 -3.51 2.00
C ALA A 129 -11.34 -4.60 1.22
N GLY A 130 -10.24 -4.21 0.59
CA GLY A 130 -9.38 -5.16 -0.11
C GLY A 130 -7.95 -4.66 -0.22
N SER A 131 -7.03 -5.61 -0.17
CA SER A 131 -5.59 -5.35 -0.28
C SER A 131 -5.09 -5.39 -1.72
N SER A 132 -5.81 -6.05 -2.62
CA SER A 132 -5.44 -6.11 -4.03
C SER A 132 -6.10 -4.99 -4.83
N TYR A 133 -5.31 -3.99 -5.21
CA TYR A 133 -5.76 -2.88 -6.05
C TYR A 133 -6.36 -3.35 -7.38
N SER A 134 -5.67 -4.27 -8.05
CA SER A 134 -6.08 -4.76 -9.36
C SER A 134 -7.42 -5.49 -9.32
N LEU A 135 -7.63 -6.38 -8.34
CA LEU A 135 -8.88 -7.12 -8.21
C LEU A 135 -10.05 -6.21 -7.77
N ILE A 136 -9.83 -5.29 -6.84
CA ILE A 136 -10.87 -4.33 -6.43
C ILE A 136 -11.26 -3.45 -7.61
N ASN A 137 -10.30 -2.93 -8.38
CA ASN A 137 -10.58 -2.16 -9.58
C ASN A 137 -11.35 -3.01 -10.61
N LYS A 138 -10.97 -4.27 -10.82
CA LYS A 138 -11.66 -5.19 -11.71
C LYS A 138 -13.12 -5.42 -11.30
N ILE A 139 -13.40 -5.56 -10.02
CA ILE A 139 -14.76 -5.81 -9.50
C ILE A 139 -15.66 -4.58 -9.65
N PHE A 140 -15.15 -3.36 -9.38
CA PHE A 140 -15.98 -2.16 -9.26
C PHE A 140 -15.82 -1.15 -10.39
N ALA A 141 -14.74 -1.19 -11.17
CA ALA A 141 -14.44 -0.19 -12.20
C ALA A 141 -14.56 -0.73 -13.63
N GLU A 142 -14.56 -2.06 -13.87
CA GLU A 142 -14.78 -2.62 -15.20
C GLU A 142 -16.27 -2.63 -15.57
N TYR A 143 -16.62 -2.01 -16.71
CA TYR A 143 -18.01 -1.89 -17.21
C TYR A 143 -18.76 -3.22 -17.28
N SER A 144 -18.09 -4.30 -17.64
CA SER A 144 -18.67 -5.64 -17.78
C SER A 144 -19.00 -6.34 -16.46
N LYS A 145 -18.66 -5.76 -15.30
CA LYS A 145 -18.81 -6.42 -14.00
C LYS A 145 -20.09 -6.00 -13.28
N ALA A 146 -20.63 -6.94 -12.50
CA ALA A 146 -21.90 -6.78 -11.80
C ALA A 146 -21.92 -5.54 -10.87
N LEU A 147 -20.81 -5.22 -10.20
CA LEU A 147 -20.73 -4.09 -9.27
C LEU A 147 -20.25 -2.78 -9.90
N TYR A 148 -20.09 -2.75 -11.23
CA TYR A 148 -19.75 -1.49 -11.91
C TYR A 148 -20.76 -0.38 -11.59
N GLY A 149 -20.25 0.80 -11.22
CA GLY A 149 -21.06 1.97 -10.87
C GLY A 149 -21.89 1.87 -9.59
N ARG A 150 -21.73 0.82 -8.75
CA ARG A 150 -22.49 0.67 -7.48
C ARG A 150 -21.75 1.21 -6.26
N ARG A 151 -20.50 1.62 -6.40
CA ARG A 151 -19.78 2.34 -5.35
C ARG A 151 -20.31 3.77 -5.22
N ASP A 152 -20.61 4.19 -4.01
CA ASP A 152 -20.97 5.59 -3.72
C ASP A 152 -19.73 6.39 -3.32
N ILE A 153 -18.83 5.76 -2.58
CA ILE A 153 -17.60 6.37 -2.07
C ILE A 153 -16.44 5.39 -2.19
N GLU A 154 -15.30 5.92 -2.61
CA GLU A 154 -14.04 5.18 -2.68
C GLU A 154 -12.97 5.93 -1.88
N ILE A 155 -12.39 5.25 -0.91
CA ILE A 155 -11.29 5.75 -0.08
C ILE A 155 -10.05 4.93 -0.40
N THR A 156 -9.01 5.59 -0.84
CA THR A 156 -7.69 4.99 -1.01
C THR A 156 -6.84 5.35 0.21
N LEU A 157 -6.44 4.34 0.98
CA LEU A 157 -5.51 4.55 2.08
C LEU A 157 -4.09 4.44 1.56
N ASP A 158 -3.38 5.53 1.61
CA ASP A 158 -1.94 5.60 1.35
C ASP A 158 -1.13 5.31 2.62
N GLU A 159 0.18 5.26 2.52
CA GLU A 159 1.09 5.15 3.65
C GLU A 159 0.91 6.32 4.63
N LEU A 160 1.29 6.13 5.89
CA LEU A 160 1.39 7.24 6.83
C LEU A 160 2.52 8.18 6.39
N SER A 161 2.31 9.49 6.52
CA SER A 161 3.33 10.47 6.17
C SER A 161 4.55 10.39 7.09
N VAL A 162 5.69 10.93 6.63
CA VAL A 162 6.92 11.04 7.43
C VAL A 162 6.63 11.67 8.79
N LYS A 163 5.86 12.75 8.82
CA LYS A 163 5.45 13.44 10.05
C LYS A 163 4.79 12.49 11.05
N ASN A 164 3.82 11.70 10.58
CA ASN A 164 3.09 10.76 11.45
C ASN A 164 3.99 9.63 11.96
N ILE A 165 4.88 9.14 11.11
CA ILE A 165 5.86 8.13 11.53
C ILE A 165 6.83 8.71 12.56
N PHE A 166 7.28 9.95 12.40
CA PHE A 166 8.15 10.61 13.38
C PHE A 166 7.44 10.84 14.72
N GLU A 167 6.12 11.06 14.70
CA GLU A 167 5.30 11.11 15.92
C GLU A 167 5.20 9.73 16.59
N ILE A 168 4.96 8.67 15.82
CA ILE A 168 4.96 7.28 16.31
C ILE A 168 6.32 6.96 16.98
N LEU A 169 7.41 7.22 16.28
CA LEU A 169 8.76 6.93 16.80
C LEU A 169 9.10 7.73 18.06
N ARG A 170 8.63 9.00 18.14
CA ARG A 170 8.75 9.79 19.37
C ARG A 170 7.98 9.15 20.54
N ASP A 171 6.76 8.70 20.30
CA ASP A 171 5.94 8.04 21.33
C ASP A 171 6.57 6.71 21.77
N LEU A 172 7.33 6.06 20.87
CA LEU A 172 8.15 4.87 21.15
C LEU A 172 9.51 5.21 21.78
N ARG A 173 9.75 6.48 22.16
CA ARG A 173 10.99 7.00 22.78
C ARG A 173 12.22 6.98 21.88
N ILE A 174 12.05 6.86 20.58
CA ILE A 174 13.10 7.04 19.57
C ILE A 174 13.11 8.53 19.20
N ASN A 175 14.02 9.31 19.80
CA ASN A 175 13.99 10.77 19.72
C ASN A 175 15.01 11.35 18.73
N LYS A 176 16.15 10.66 18.50
CA LYS A 176 17.17 11.12 17.58
C LYS A 176 16.66 11.16 16.15
N ILE A 177 16.85 12.30 15.48
CA ILE A 177 16.32 12.51 14.13
C ILE A 177 16.96 11.54 13.12
N GLU A 178 18.24 11.26 13.29
CA GLU A 178 19.00 10.34 12.46
C GLU A 178 18.39 8.93 12.53
N GLU A 179 18.09 8.44 13.73
CA GLU A 179 17.45 7.13 13.94
C GLU A 179 16.05 7.09 13.31
N LYS A 180 15.27 8.16 13.42
CA LYS A 180 13.95 8.26 12.79
C LYS A 180 14.05 8.19 11.27
N VAL A 181 15.00 8.90 10.67
CA VAL A 181 15.27 8.88 9.23
C VAL A 181 15.70 7.48 8.81
N MET A 182 16.60 6.83 9.53
CA MET A 182 17.06 5.48 9.23
C MET A 182 15.92 4.47 9.28
N ILE A 183 15.09 4.48 10.33
CA ILE A 183 13.96 3.55 10.49
C ILE A 183 12.90 3.80 9.41
N TYR A 184 12.58 5.06 9.12
CA TYR A 184 11.65 5.39 8.05
C TYR A 184 12.18 4.92 6.69
N SER A 185 13.47 5.05 6.43
CA SER A 185 14.10 4.58 5.20
C SER A 185 13.99 3.06 5.00
N MET A 186 13.80 2.29 6.07
CA MET A 186 13.58 0.84 5.99
C MET A 186 12.11 0.48 5.73
N PHE A 187 11.19 1.11 6.44
CA PHE A 187 9.80 0.66 6.53
C PHE A 187 8.79 1.60 5.87
N GLY A 188 9.22 2.81 5.47
CA GLY A 188 8.31 3.82 4.93
C GLY A 188 7.17 4.13 5.88
N GLY A 189 6.00 4.41 5.33
CA GLY A 189 4.80 4.72 6.08
C GLY A 189 3.89 3.53 6.40
N ILE A 190 4.39 2.28 6.44
CA ILE A 190 3.58 1.08 6.72
C ILE A 190 3.41 0.89 8.23
N PRO A 191 2.20 1.09 8.82
CA PRO A 191 2.00 1.07 10.27
C PRO A 191 2.43 -0.24 10.95
N LYS A 192 2.27 -1.36 10.28
CA LYS A 192 2.54 -2.70 10.84
C LYS A 192 3.96 -2.88 11.34
N PHE A 193 4.95 -2.30 10.66
CA PHE A 193 6.34 -2.43 11.10
C PHE A 193 6.60 -1.69 12.40
N TYR A 194 5.91 -0.59 12.63
CA TYR A 194 6.01 0.20 13.88
C TYR A 194 5.31 -0.49 15.05
N GLU A 195 4.24 -1.27 14.79
CA GLU A 195 3.65 -2.17 15.80
C GLU A 195 4.63 -3.26 16.24
N ILE A 196 5.44 -3.79 15.31
CA ILE A 196 6.49 -4.77 15.64
C ILE A 196 7.58 -4.09 16.50
N ILE A 197 8.03 -2.90 16.13
CA ILE A 197 9.00 -2.12 16.92
C ILE A 197 8.46 -1.89 18.33
N GLU A 198 7.20 -1.46 18.49
CA GLU A 198 6.55 -1.26 19.79
C GLU A 198 6.54 -2.52 20.65
N SER A 199 6.23 -3.68 20.05
CA SER A 199 6.08 -4.95 20.79
C SER A 199 7.38 -5.45 21.41
N VAL A 200 8.53 -5.02 20.89
CA VAL A 200 9.87 -5.47 21.35
C VAL A 200 10.60 -4.42 22.21
N SER A 201 10.06 -3.21 22.33
CA SER A 201 10.59 -2.14 23.17
C SER A 201 12.06 -1.80 22.92
N PHE A 202 12.42 -1.54 21.66
CA PHE A 202 13.79 -1.17 21.27
C PHE A 202 14.26 0.14 21.88
N LYS A 203 15.56 0.20 22.18
CA LYS A 203 16.22 1.38 22.72
C LYS A 203 17.17 2.07 21.74
N SER A 204 17.55 1.38 20.67
CA SER A 204 18.49 1.91 19.68
C SER A 204 18.26 1.32 18.28
N PHE A 205 18.77 2.02 17.27
CA PHE A 205 18.77 1.54 15.90
C PHE A 205 19.55 0.23 15.73
N ASP A 206 20.68 0.07 16.44
CA ASP A 206 21.48 -1.15 16.35
C ASP A 206 20.74 -2.39 16.87
N GLU A 207 19.92 -2.24 17.91
CA GLU A 207 19.05 -3.34 18.39
C GLU A 207 18.00 -3.72 17.34
N ILE A 208 17.43 -2.76 16.62
CA ILE A 208 16.50 -3.01 15.52
C ILE A 208 17.21 -3.80 14.41
N ILE A 209 18.41 -3.39 14.00
CA ILE A 209 19.19 -4.07 12.97
C ILE A 209 19.50 -5.51 13.37
N LYS A 210 19.96 -5.70 14.60
CA LYS A 210 20.25 -7.04 15.11
C LYS A 210 19.02 -7.95 15.08
N LEU A 211 17.90 -7.46 15.59
CA LEU A 211 16.66 -8.24 15.57
C LEU A 211 16.21 -8.58 14.15
N LEU A 212 16.26 -7.63 13.23
CA LEU A 212 15.81 -7.84 11.86
C LEU A 212 16.65 -8.88 11.13
N PHE A 213 17.96 -8.79 11.20
CA PHE A 213 18.85 -9.65 10.44
C PHE A 213 19.14 -11.00 11.12
N GLU A 214 19.21 -11.04 12.45
CA GLU A 214 19.47 -12.29 13.18
C GLU A 214 18.18 -13.13 13.40
N ASN A 215 17.04 -12.48 13.73
CA ASN A 215 15.87 -13.20 14.18
C ASN A 215 14.66 -13.12 13.25
N ASN A 216 14.49 -12.01 12.51
CA ASN A 216 13.29 -11.74 11.73
C ASN A 216 13.51 -11.58 10.22
N PHE A 217 14.69 -11.91 9.70
CA PHE A 217 14.99 -11.79 8.28
C PHE A 217 13.97 -12.54 7.41
N LYS A 218 13.65 -13.77 7.79
CA LYS A 218 12.66 -14.60 7.10
C LYS A 218 11.28 -13.95 7.06
N ILE A 219 10.85 -13.32 8.16
CA ILE A 219 9.57 -12.62 8.23
C ILE A 219 9.54 -11.46 7.23
N LEU A 220 10.60 -10.65 7.15
CA LEU A 220 10.70 -9.57 6.18
C LEU A 220 10.75 -10.07 4.74
N LEU A 221 11.47 -11.16 4.48
CA LEU A 221 11.56 -11.79 3.18
C LEU A 221 10.18 -12.27 2.72
N ASP A 222 9.47 -12.99 3.58
CA ASP A 222 8.14 -13.53 3.29
C ASP A 222 7.10 -12.42 3.16
N GLU A 223 7.22 -11.33 3.92
CA GLU A 223 6.29 -10.20 3.82
C GLU A 223 6.32 -9.55 2.45
N GLY A 224 7.49 -9.18 1.95
CA GLY A 224 7.63 -8.59 0.61
C GLY A 224 7.15 -9.54 -0.49
N ASN A 225 7.54 -10.82 -0.41
CA ASN A 225 7.08 -11.84 -1.34
C ASN A 225 5.55 -11.99 -1.31
N THR A 226 4.93 -12.00 -0.12
CA THR A 226 3.50 -12.18 0.04
C THR A 226 2.72 -11.00 -0.56
N ILE A 227 3.15 -9.76 -0.28
CA ILE A 227 2.49 -8.57 -0.83
C ILE A 227 2.55 -8.62 -2.36
N LEU A 228 3.73 -8.82 -2.95
CA LEU A 228 3.89 -8.82 -4.40
C LEU A 228 3.16 -9.98 -5.08
N LYS A 229 3.20 -11.20 -4.51
CA LYS A 229 2.46 -12.35 -5.06
C LYS A 229 0.95 -12.17 -4.97
N SER A 230 0.44 -11.58 -3.88
CA SER A 230 -0.99 -11.35 -3.71
C SER A 230 -1.52 -10.32 -4.73
N GLU A 231 -0.70 -9.33 -5.10
CA GLU A 231 -1.06 -8.31 -6.08
C GLU A 231 -0.97 -8.85 -7.52
N PHE A 232 0.13 -9.51 -7.88
CA PHE A 232 0.45 -9.78 -9.28
C PHE A 232 -0.02 -11.15 -9.78
N GLY A 233 -0.33 -12.09 -8.90
CA GLY A 233 -0.78 -13.42 -9.30
C GLY A 233 0.15 -14.09 -10.31
N GLY A 234 -0.39 -14.51 -11.46
CA GLY A 234 0.36 -15.23 -12.50
C GLY A 234 1.44 -14.40 -13.20
N GLU A 235 1.31 -13.07 -13.22
CA GLU A 235 2.29 -12.17 -13.86
C GLU A 235 3.39 -11.69 -12.89
N TYR A 236 3.47 -12.30 -11.72
CA TYR A 236 4.40 -11.92 -10.65
C TYR A 236 5.84 -11.68 -11.13
N LYS A 237 6.41 -12.59 -11.93
CA LYS A 237 7.81 -12.52 -12.38
C LYS A 237 8.12 -11.23 -13.14
N THR A 238 7.22 -10.83 -14.03
CA THR A 238 7.41 -9.64 -14.89
C THR A 238 7.42 -8.35 -14.06
N TYR A 239 6.41 -8.18 -13.21
CA TYR A 239 6.32 -6.99 -12.35
C TYR A 239 7.44 -6.94 -11.31
N TYR A 240 7.80 -8.09 -10.75
CA TYR A 240 8.92 -8.25 -9.85
C TYR A 240 10.21 -7.72 -10.49
N THR A 241 10.56 -8.18 -11.71
CA THR A 241 11.78 -7.79 -12.42
C THR A 241 11.83 -6.28 -12.70
N ILE A 242 10.69 -5.65 -13.01
CA ILE A 242 10.61 -4.19 -13.20
C ILE A 242 10.89 -3.46 -11.89
N LEU A 243 10.21 -3.87 -10.80
CA LEU A 243 10.38 -3.22 -9.50
C LEU A 243 11.81 -3.40 -8.97
N GLU A 244 12.39 -4.57 -9.16
CA GLU A 244 13.78 -4.83 -8.84
C GLU A 244 14.72 -3.90 -9.63
N ALA A 245 14.56 -3.80 -10.95
CA ALA A 245 15.36 -2.93 -11.79
C ALA A 245 15.28 -1.46 -11.36
N ILE A 246 14.06 -0.96 -11.05
CA ILE A 246 13.87 0.41 -10.54
C ILE A 246 14.54 0.59 -9.18
N SER A 247 14.43 -0.40 -8.28
CA SER A 247 15.04 -0.34 -6.94
C SER A 247 16.57 -0.22 -6.99
N PHE A 248 17.19 -0.77 -8.04
CA PHE A 248 18.62 -0.68 -8.30
C PHE A 248 19.04 0.48 -9.24
N GLY A 249 18.14 1.48 -9.43
CA GLY A 249 18.47 2.73 -10.10
C GLY A 249 18.19 2.78 -11.61
N LYS A 250 17.62 1.72 -12.24
CA LYS A 250 17.11 1.80 -13.62
C LYS A 250 15.79 2.56 -13.64
N THR A 251 15.85 3.87 -13.75
CA THR A 251 14.67 4.72 -13.60
C THR A 251 14.10 5.24 -14.91
N LYS A 252 14.86 5.22 -16.00
CA LYS A 252 14.40 5.66 -17.32
C LYS A 252 13.75 4.52 -18.09
N LEU A 253 12.78 4.86 -18.95
CA LEU A 253 12.04 3.87 -19.73
C LEU A 253 12.97 2.95 -20.55
N ASN A 254 14.01 3.50 -21.16
CA ASN A 254 14.97 2.73 -21.95
C ASN A 254 15.82 1.79 -21.09
N GLU A 255 16.20 2.22 -19.87
CA GLU A 255 16.95 1.39 -18.92
C GLU A 255 16.08 0.23 -18.40
N ILE A 256 14.79 0.51 -18.12
CA ILE A 256 13.82 -0.53 -17.75
C ILE A 256 13.53 -1.45 -18.93
N GLY A 257 13.48 -0.91 -20.16
CA GLY A 257 13.31 -1.68 -21.39
C GLY A 257 14.38 -2.75 -21.60
N SER A 258 15.60 -2.54 -21.08
CA SER A 258 16.70 -3.53 -21.17
C SER A 258 16.40 -4.85 -20.46
N VAL A 259 15.47 -4.92 -19.50
CA VAL A 259 15.02 -6.18 -18.87
C VAL A 259 13.98 -6.94 -19.70
N PHE A 260 13.59 -6.40 -20.85
CA PHE A 260 12.67 -6.98 -21.84
C PHE A 260 13.32 -7.10 -23.21
N ASP A 261 14.58 -7.49 -23.29
CA ASP A 261 15.33 -7.58 -24.53
C ASP A 261 15.23 -6.29 -25.39
N ASN A 262 15.28 -5.14 -24.72
CA ASN A 262 15.11 -3.80 -25.28
C ASN A 262 13.70 -3.52 -25.87
N ASN A 263 12.68 -4.30 -25.52
CA ASN A 263 11.30 -4.04 -25.91
C ASN A 263 10.68 -2.90 -25.06
N ILE A 264 10.88 -1.66 -25.49
CA ILE A 264 10.41 -0.45 -24.81
C ILE A 264 8.87 -0.42 -24.72
N ASN A 265 8.16 -0.95 -25.72
CA ASN A 265 6.69 -0.97 -25.73
C ASN A 265 6.16 -1.91 -24.63
N ALA A 266 6.77 -3.09 -24.44
CA ALA A 266 6.42 -3.98 -23.36
C ALA A 266 6.67 -3.32 -21.99
N ALA A 267 7.84 -2.72 -21.79
CA ALA A 267 8.17 -2.00 -20.56
C ALA A 267 7.15 -0.89 -20.26
N ASN A 268 6.80 -0.07 -21.24
CA ASN A 268 5.83 1.01 -21.07
C ASN A 268 4.43 0.51 -20.71
N ARG A 269 3.98 -0.61 -21.29
CA ARG A 269 2.71 -1.25 -20.96
C ARG A 269 2.69 -1.68 -19.50
N TYR A 270 3.69 -2.42 -19.04
CA TYR A 270 3.77 -2.90 -17.65
C TYR A 270 3.94 -1.76 -16.65
N LEU A 271 4.74 -0.74 -16.95
CA LEU A 271 4.87 0.46 -16.13
C LEU A 271 3.54 1.22 -16.03
N THR A 272 2.75 1.25 -17.10
CA THR A 272 1.42 1.87 -17.06
C THR A 272 0.49 1.12 -16.12
N ILE A 273 0.50 -0.20 -16.14
CA ILE A 273 -0.27 -1.05 -15.23
C ILE A 273 0.21 -0.87 -13.78
N LEU A 274 1.53 -0.91 -13.53
CA LEU A 274 2.10 -0.67 -12.19
C LEU A 274 1.71 0.70 -11.61
N ARG A 275 1.55 1.72 -12.48
CA ARG A 275 1.13 3.06 -12.08
C ARG A 275 -0.38 3.16 -11.84
N LYS A 276 -1.21 2.69 -12.78
CA LYS A 276 -2.66 2.92 -12.78
C LYS A 276 -3.43 1.88 -11.97
N ASP A 277 -3.06 0.60 -12.14
CA ASP A 277 -3.85 -0.50 -11.58
C ASP A 277 -3.31 -0.97 -10.22
N TYR A 278 -2.00 -0.91 -10.02
CA TYR A 278 -1.35 -1.33 -8.76
C TYR A 278 -0.94 -0.17 -7.85
N ASN A 279 -0.84 1.05 -8.36
CA ASN A 279 -0.39 2.24 -7.62
C ASN A 279 0.99 2.09 -6.93
N LEU A 280 1.88 1.25 -7.48
CA LEU A 280 3.19 0.94 -6.90
C LEU A 280 4.33 1.79 -7.46
N VAL A 281 4.17 2.35 -8.66
CA VAL A 281 5.17 3.15 -9.34
C VAL A 281 4.61 4.54 -9.63
N ALA A 282 5.42 5.57 -9.46
CA ALA A 282 5.16 6.92 -9.91
C ALA A 282 6.02 7.24 -11.15
N ARG A 283 5.53 8.12 -12.00
CA ARG A 283 6.36 8.79 -13.00
C ARG A 283 6.64 10.19 -12.51
N VAL A 284 7.89 10.48 -12.25
CA VAL A 284 8.35 11.79 -11.79
C VAL A 284 8.87 12.57 -13.00
N GLU A 285 8.42 13.82 -13.15
CA GLU A 285 8.84 14.73 -14.20
C GLU A 285 9.59 15.92 -13.58
N PRO A 286 10.54 16.54 -14.29
CA PRO A 286 11.21 17.73 -13.80
C PRO A 286 10.19 18.85 -13.53
N LEU A 287 10.39 19.60 -12.45
CA LEU A 287 9.46 20.64 -11.99
C LEU A 287 9.23 21.70 -13.08
N ILE A 288 10.30 22.15 -13.71
CA ILE A 288 10.27 23.08 -14.83
C ILE A 288 10.36 22.25 -16.12
N LYS A 289 9.26 22.17 -16.85
CA LYS A 289 9.20 21.42 -18.11
C LYS A 289 10.03 22.12 -19.18
N GLY A 290 11.18 21.53 -19.50
CA GLY A 290 11.97 21.90 -20.68
C GLY A 290 11.47 21.20 -21.95
N LYS A 291 12.21 21.33 -23.07
CA LYS A 291 11.93 20.60 -24.32
C LYS A 291 12.09 19.08 -24.21
N GLN A 292 12.69 18.58 -23.13
CA GLN A 292 12.91 17.15 -22.88
C GLN A 292 11.78 16.56 -22.04
N LYS A 293 11.08 15.57 -22.62
CA LYS A 293 9.96 14.85 -22.01
C LYS A 293 10.42 13.61 -21.19
N GLU A 294 11.61 13.60 -20.63
CA GLU A 294 12.14 12.43 -19.95
C GLU A 294 11.73 12.40 -18.47
N GLY A 295 10.55 11.82 -18.21
CA GLY A 295 10.19 11.44 -16.85
C GLY A 295 10.94 10.18 -16.42
N ILE A 296 11.21 10.07 -15.11
CA ILE A 296 11.78 8.88 -14.47
C ILE A 296 10.70 8.11 -13.71
N TYR A 297 10.91 6.81 -13.54
CA TYR A 297 10.01 5.95 -12.78
C TYR A 297 10.60 5.69 -11.39
N ALA A 298 9.77 5.81 -10.37
CA ALA A 298 10.15 5.59 -8.98
C ALA A 298 9.16 4.66 -8.29
N ILE A 299 9.64 3.75 -7.45
CA ILE A 299 8.79 2.95 -6.56
C ILE A 299 8.22 3.90 -5.50
N LYS A 300 6.91 3.87 -5.30
CA LYS A 300 6.23 4.72 -4.32
C LYS A 300 6.54 4.28 -2.89
N ASN A 301 6.49 3.00 -2.64
CA ASN A 301 6.65 2.41 -1.32
C ASN A 301 8.13 2.20 -0.98
N ILE A 302 8.59 2.87 0.08
CA ILE A 302 10.00 2.81 0.52
C ILE A 302 10.39 1.41 0.99
N PHE A 303 9.49 0.69 1.67
CA PHE A 303 9.75 -0.67 2.12
C PHE A 303 10.14 -1.59 0.95
N PHE A 304 9.52 -1.48 -0.22
CA PHE A 304 9.92 -2.30 -1.36
C PHE A 304 11.31 -1.97 -1.88
N ILE A 305 11.74 -0.70 -1.87
CA ILE A 305 13.09 -0.33 -2.26
C ILE A 305 14.10 -0.95 -1.30
N PHE A 306 13.86 -0.81 0.01
CA PHE A 306 14.66 -1.44 1.06
C PHE A 306 14.67 -2.96 0.92
N TRP A 307 13.50 -3.57 0.71
CA TRP A 307 13.32 -5.00 0.60
C TRP A 307 14.11 -5.61 -0.55
N PHE A 308 14.07 -5.00 -1.75
CA PHE A 308 14.86 -5.47 -2.89
C PHE A 308 16.36 -5.35 -2.64
N ARG A 309 16.81 -4.19 -2.13
CA ARG A 309 18.24 -3.88 -1.97
C ARG A 309 18.92 -4.64 -0.84
N PHE A 310 18.22 -4.92 0.26
CA PHE A 310 18.85 -5.47 1.48
C PHE A 310 18.29 -6.82 1.92
N ILE A 311 17.04 -7.12 1.64
CA ILE A 311 16.40 -8.36 2.08
C ILE A 311 16.44 -9.41 0.96
N LYS A 312 15.82 -9.12 -0.16
CA LYS A 312 15.70 -10.07 -1.26
C LYS A 312 17.06 -10.41 -1.89
N ARG A 313 17.89 -9.41 -2.08
CA ARG A 313 19.26 -9.60 -2.57
C ARG A 313 20.08 -10.57 -1.71
N CYS A 314 19.82 -10.61 -0.41
CA CYS A 314 20.55 -11.42 0.55
C CYS A 314 19.88 -12.78 0.85
N GLU A 315 18.82 -13.17 0.14
CA GLU A 315 18.07 -14.42 0.37
C GLU A 315 18.99 -15.65 0.35
N SER A 316 19.87 -15.78 -0.65
CA SER A 316 20.81 -16.91 -0.76
C SER A 316 21.82 -16.96 0.38
N LEU A 317 22.32 -15.79 0.84
CA LEU A 317 23.20 -15.72 2.00
C LEU A 317 22.47 -16.15 3.28
N TYR A 318 21.21 -15.77 3.41
CA TYR A 318 20.37 -16.18 4.54
C TYR A 318 20.14 -17.69 4.57
N GLU A 319 19.83 -18.31 3.43
CA GLU A 319 19.68 -19.76 3.31
C GLU A 319 20.98 -20.50 3.69
N GLN A 320 22.14 -19.92 3.39
CA GLN A 320 23.45 -20.41 3.76
C GLN A 320 23.84 -20.06 5.22
N ARG A 321 22.99 -19.41 6.00
CA ARG A 321 23.24 -18.94 7.38
C ARG A 321 24.42 -17.96 7.51
N ARG A 322 24.75 -17.23 6.45
CA ARG A 322 25.84 -16.24 6.39
C ARG A 322 25.40 -14.86 6.89
N ILE A 323 24.83 -14.80 8.08
CA ILE A 323 24.22 -13.58 8.65
C ILE A 323 25.21 -12.44 8.81
N LYS A 324 26.47 -12.74 9.17
CA LYS A 324 27.51 -11.70 9.31
C LYS A 324 27.75 -10.94 8.02
N GLU A 325 27.76 -11.62 6.89
CA GLU A 325 27.93 -11.00 5.57
C GLU A 325 26.71 -10.17 5.16
N ILE A 326 25.52 -10.62 5.52
CA ILE A 326 24.29 -9.80 5.30
C ILE A 326 24.40 -8.47 6.06
N ILE A 327 24.82 -8.52 7.33
CA ILE A 327 25.01 -7.32 8.15
C ILE A 327 26.13 -6.42 7.58
N GLU A 328 27.19 -6.98 7.05
CA GLU A 328 28.27 -6.23 6.40
C GLU A 328 27.78 -5.54 5.12
N ILE A 329 27.07 -6.25 4.25
CA ILE A 329 26.43 -5.68 3.05
C ILE A 329 25.51 -4.53 3.43
N PHE A 330 24.71 -4.72 4.48
CA PHE A 330 23.84 -3.66 4.99
C PHE A 330 24.64 -2.44 5.43
N LYS A 331 25.60 -2.59 6.33
CA LYS A 331 26.41 -1.50 6.87
C LYS A 331 27.14 -0.70 5.78
N ASN A 332 27.68 -1.40 4.79
CA ASN A 332 28.44 -0.76 3.72
C ASN A 332 27.59 0.06 2.73
N ASN A 333 26.30 -0.27 2.60
CA ASN A 333 25.42 0.36 1.57
C ASN A 333 24.30 1.21 2.16
N PHE A 334 23.99 1.05 3.47
CA PHE A 334 22.78 1.65 4.05
C PHE A 334 22.83 3.17 4.11
N ASN A 335 23.98 3.76 4.43
CA ASN A 335 24.10 5.22 4.50
C ASN A 335 23.88 5.89 3.14
N THR A 336 24.40 5.31 2.06
CA THR A 336 24.14 5.79 0.69
C THR A 336 22.66 5.68 0.35
N TYR A 337 22.06 4.56 0.69
CA TYR A 337 20.62 4.35 0.51
C TYR A 337 19.75 5.34 1.29
N VAL A 338 20.10 5.60 2.56
CA VAL A 338 19.41 6.60 3.39
C VAL A 338 19.50 7.97 2.75
N GLY A 339 20.66 8.34 2.18
CA GLY A 339 20.82 9.61 1.45
C GLY A 339 19.81 9.75 0.31
N GLU A 340 19.61 8.70 -0.50
CA GLU A 340 18.60 8.72 -1.59
C GLU A 340 17.15 8.86 -1.06
N ILE A 341 16.83 8.24 0.08
CA ILE A 341 15.49 8.36 0.69
C ILE A 341 15.31 9.68 1.41
N PHE A 342 16.37 10.27 1.93
CA PHE A 342 16.33 11.53 2.66
C PHE A 342 15.77 12.69 1.82
N GLU A 343 16.06 12.73 0.52
CA GLU A 343 15.45 13.69 -0.41
C GLU A 343 13.91 13.63 -0.37
N ARG A 344 13.35 12.42 -0.38
CA ARG A 344 11.89 12.21 -0.29
C ARG A 344 11.36 12.63 1.08
N ILE A 345 12.10 12.31 2.16
CA ILE A 345 11.74 12.72 3.52
C ILE A 345 11.65 14.25 3.61
N CYS A 346 12.66 14.96 3.12
CA CYS A 346 12.68 16.43 3.11
C CYS A 346 11.50 16.99 2.31
N TYR A 347 11.26 16.45 1.12
CA TYR A 347 10.14 16.86 0.27
C TYR A 347 8.79 16.72 1.00
N GLU A 348 8.51 15.56 1.60
CA GLU A 348 7.26 15.32 2.34
C GLU A 348 7.13 16.20 3.59
N LEU A 349 8.19 16.37 4.38
CA LEU A 349 8.18 17.22 5.58
C LEU A 349 7.92 18.70 5.26
N ILE A 350 8.41 19.18 4.12
CA ILE A 350 8.13 20.55 3.66
C ILE A 350 6.67 20.67 3.21
N LEU A 351 6.16 19.73 2.42
CA LEU A 351 4.77 19.72 1.97
C LEU A 351 3.77 19.63 3.13
N ASP A 352 4.07 18.82 4.15
CA ASP A 352 3.25 18.66 5.35
C ASP A 352 3.36 19.85 6.33
N GLY A 353 4.18 20.87 5.99
CA GLY A 353 4.42 22.04 6.85
C GLY A 353 5.11 21.69 8.19
N TYR A 354 5.75 20.53 8.27
CA TYR A 354 6.55 20.15 9.45
C TYR A 354 7.83 20.97 9.56
N VAL A 355 8.45 21.24 8.41
CA VAL A 355 9.56 22.16 8.26
C VAL A 355 9.04 23.48 7.73
N LYS A 356 9.20 24.56 8.48
CA LYS A 356 8.83 25.92 8.05
C LYS A 356 9.98 26.53 7.26
N LEU A 357 9.73 26.90 6.03
CA LEU A 357 10.67 27.64 5.19
C LEU A 357 10.51 29.16 5.46
N PRO A 358 11.57 29.96 5.31
CA PRO A 358 11.52 31.41 5.50
C PRO A 358 10.80 32.17 4.34
N PHE A 359 10.32 31.43 3.34
CA PHE A 359 9.58 31.93 2.19
C PHE A 359 8.41 31.00 1.84
N SER A 360 7.44 31.52 1.09
CA SER A 360 6.35 30.74 0.51
C SER A 360 6.72 30.25 -0.89
N PHE A 361 6.21 29.08 -1.26
CA PHE A 361 6.38 28.50 -2.60
C PHE A 361 5.02 28.06 -3.16
N THR A 362 4.89 28.08 -4.48
CA THR A 362 3.69 27.59 -5.18
C THR A 362 3.85 26.15 -5.65
N LYS A 363 5.08 25.72 -5.89
CA LYS A 363 5.43 24.36 -6.31
C LYS A 363 6.77 23.98 -5.70
N ILE A 364 6.94 22.71 -5.45
CA ILE A 364 8.20 22.12 -5.03
C ILE A 364 8.40 20.81 -5.78
N GLY A 365 9.62 20.45 -6.10
CA GLY A 365 9.92 19.21 -6.78
C GLY A 365 11.37 19.07 -7.19
N LYS A 366 11.67 17.94 -7.81
CA LYS A 366 12.99 17.64 -8.35
C LYS A 366 13.16 18.28 -9.72
N GLN A 367 14.35 18.81 -9.99
CA GLN A 367 14.69 19.43 -11.27
C GLN A 367 15.96 18.81 -11.84
N TRP A 368 15.91 18.38 -13.09
CA TRP A 368 17.08 17.91 -13.84
C TRP A 368 17.00 18.31 -15.29
N GLY A 369 18.15 18.31 -15.96
CA GLY A 369 18.21 18.69 -17.36
C GLY A 369 19.60 18.60 -17.94
N LYS A 370 19.73 19.13 -19.15
CA LYS A 370 21.01 19.28 -19.83
C LYS A 370 21.51 20.70 -19.73
N ILE A 371 22.82 20.86 -19.57
CA ILE A 371 23.53 22.13 -19.66
C ILE A 371 23.97 22.27 -21.11
N PRO A 372 23.49 23.31 -21.86
CA PRO A 372 23.92 23.54 -23.22
C PRO A 372 25.45 23.74 -23.30
N ASN A 373 26.04 23.31 -24.41
CA ASN A 373 27.46 23.51 -24.73
C ASN A 373 28.49 22.89 -23.76
N LYS A 374 28.08 21.96 -22.92
CA LYS A 374 28.98 21.16 -22.08
C LYS A 374 29.26 19.77 -22.70
N PRO A 375 30.48 19.24 -22.56
CA PRO A 375 30.82 17.90 -23.05
C PRO A 375 29.96 16.79 -22.35
N LYS A 376 29.86 15.66 -23.03
CA LYS A 376 29.13 14.48 -22.47
C LYS A 376 29.78 14.03 -21.16
N GLY A 377 29.00 13.94 -20.10
CA GLY A 377 29.48 13.65 -18.73
C GLY A 377 29.42 14.85 -17.79
N GLU A 378 29.56 16.06 -18.29
CA GLU A 378 29.45 17.33 -17.56
C GLU A 378 28.20 18.14 -17.97
N ASN A 379 27.41 17.62 -18.89
CA ASN A 379 26.30 18.33 -19.52
C ASN A 379 24.94 18.07 -18.90
N THR A 380 24.91 17.54 -17.71
CA THR A 380 23.67 17.28 -16.95
C THR A 380 23.74 17.94 -15.59
N TYR A 381 22.59 18.35 -15.08
CA TYR A 381 22.42 18.82 -13.70
C TYR A 381 21.21 18.15 -13.06
N GLU A 382 21.23 18.04 -11.76
CA GLU A 382 20.14 17.56 -10.93
C GLU A 382 20.10 18.40 -9.65
N ILE A 383 18.89 18.82 -9.26
CA ILE A 383 18.59 19.56 -8.03
C ILE A 383 17.43 18.84 -7.35
N ASP A 384 17.65 18.40 -6.14
CA ASP A 384 16.71 17.51 -5.43
C ASP A 384 15.44 18.22 -5.01
N LEU A 385 15.57 19.49 -4.60
CA LEU A 385 14.43 20.31 -4.20
C LEU A 385 14.57 21.72 -4.77
N VAL A 386 13.57 22.13 -5.55
CA VAL A 386 13.44 23.46 -6.17
C VAL A 386 12.08 24.03 -5.81
#